data_b286995e325cd4201515a188c039ecd4
#
_entry.id   b286995e325cd4201515a188c039ecd4
#
_cell.length_a   1.000
_cell.length_b   1.000
_cell.length_c   1.000
_cell.angle_alpha   90.00
_cell.angle_beta   90.00
_cell.angle_gamma   90.00
#
_symmetry.space_group_name_H-M   'P 1'
#
loop_
_entity.id
_entity.type
_entity.pdbx_description
1 polymer ?
#
loop_
_entity_poly.entity_id
_entity_poly.type
_entity_poly.pdbx_seq_one_letter_code
_entity_poly.pdbx_strand_id
1 'polypeptide(L)'
;MPSLQSQVSAAEWRTRIDLAACYRLVALHGWDDLIFTHISAKLPGNEHFLINPYGLMFHEITASSLVKVDLAGNKVMDSPYEINPAGYPIHSAVHEVRHDVACVLHTHTAAGVAVSAQRQGLLPISQQSLFVLSSLATHGYEGVALNHDEKARLQADLGESAFMLLHNHGLMTCGSSIADTFLMMFIFQRACEIQIMAQTGSAELIPIPEQVLAGAKAMAAGVTRGAGMGGALAWPALLRKLDAQSPGYAC
;
A
#
# COMPACT_ATOMS: atom_id res chain seq x y z
N MET A 1 -1.73 -15.84 20.31
CA MET A 1 -0.31 -15.55 20.58
C MET A 1 -0.20 -14.68 21.84
N PRO A 2 0.82 -14.86 22.72
CA PRO A 2 1.04 -13.92 23.81
C PRO A 2 1.28 -12.50 23.27
N SER A 3 0.85 -11.47 24.00
CA SER A 3 1.05 -10.08 23.58
C SER A 3 2.53 -9.72 23.63
N LEU A 4 3.04 -9.08 22.58
CA LEU A 4 4.40 -8.53 22.50
C LEU A 4 4.50 -7.11 23.09
N GLN A 5 3.41 -6.54 23.61
CA GLN A 5 3.35 -5.14 24.07
C GLN A 5 4.43 -4.80 25.09
N SER A 6 4.71 -5.69 26.02
CA SER A 6 5.75 -5.47 27.06
C SER A 6 7.18 -5.68 26.58
N GLN A 7 7.37 -6.19 25.35
CA GLN A 7 8.68 -6.54 24.80
C GLN A 7 9.20 -5.49 23.79
N VAL A 8 8.36 -4.52 23.41
CA VAL A 8 8.68 -3.50 22.41
C VAL A 8 8.43 -2.10 22.96
N SER A 9 9.00 -1.08 22.30
CA SER A 9 8.75 0.32 22.69
C SER A 9 7.28 0.70 22.43
N ALA A 10 6.79 1.71 23.17
CA ALA A 10 5.45 2.23 22.95
C ALA A 10 5.24 2.77 21.51
N ALA A 11 6.28 3.28 20.87
CA ALA A 11 6.23 3.74 19.49
C ALA A 11 6.10 2.55 18.52
N GLU A 12 6.90 1.49 18.68
CA GLU A 12 6.78 0.27 17.89
C GLU A 12 5.40 -0.38 18.08
N TRP A 13 4.90 -0.43 19.32
CA TRP A 13 3.59 -1.03 19.60
C TRP A 13 2.45 -0.30 18.88
N ARG A 14 2.48 1.04 18.84
CA ARG A 14 1.50 1.82 18.06
C ARG A 14 1.58 1.50 16.57
N THR A 15 2.80 1.43 16.00
CA THR A 15 2.98 1.06 14.59
C THR A 15 2.44 -0.35 14.30
N ARG A 16 2.63 -1.30 15.23
CA ARG A 16 2.09 -2.67 15.11
C ARG A 16 0.56 -2.68 15.10
N ILE A 17 -0.09 -1.91 15.98
CA ILE A 17 -1.55 -1.78 16.03
C ILE A 17 -2.07 -1.19 14.71
N ASP A 18 -1.51 -0.07 14.26
CA ASP A 18 -1.96 0.60 13.05
C ASP A 18 -1.73 -0.27 11.80
N LEU A 19 -0.60 -0.99 11.73
CA LEU A 19 -0.34 -1.89 10.61
C LEU A 19 -1.27 -3.11 10.61
N ALA A 20 -1.55 -3.71 11.75
CA ALA A 20 -2.52 -4.80 11.88
C ALA A 20 -3.94 -4.34 11.51
N ALA A 21 -4.31 -3.12 11.93
CA ALA A 21 -5.58 -2.50 11.52
C ALA A 21 -5.63 -2.31 9.99
N CYS A 22 -4.54 -1.86 9.36
CA CYS A 22 -4.45 -1.69 7.93
C CYS A 22 -4.69 -3.01 7.18
N TYR A 23 -4.06 -4.10 7.59
CA TYR A 23 -4.28 -5.45 7.03
C TYR A 23 -5.76 -5.85 7.09
N ARG A 24 -6.39 -5.70 8.26
CA ARG A 24 -7.81 -6.07 8.42
C ARG A 24 -8.74 -5.15 7.64
N LEU A 25 -8.40 -3.86 7.49
CA LEU A 25 -9.15 -2.95 6.63
C LEU A 25 -9.03 -3.37 5.16
N VAL A 26 -7.86 -3.78 4.69
CA VAL A 26 -7.68 -4.31 3.33
C VAL A 26 -8.55 -5.55 3.12
N ALA A 27 -8.55 -6.51 4.05
CA ALA A 27 -9.45 -7.67 4.01
C ALA A 27 -10.93 -7.27 4.06
N LEU A 28 -11.31 -6.32 4.91
CA LEU A 28 -12.69 -5.82 5.02
C LEU A 28 -13.20 -5.19 3.72
N HIS A 29 -12.30 -4.64 2.90
CA HIS A 29 -12.62 -4.09 1.59
C HIS A 29 -12.53 -5.13 0.46
N GLY A 30 -12.12 -6.39 0.74
CA GLY A 30 -11.95 -7.45 -0.24
C GLY A 30 -10.79 -7.20 -1.20
N TRP A 31 -9.70 -6.57 -0.71
CA TRP A 31 -8.52 -6.25 -1.50
C TRP A 31 -7.34 -7.17 -1.21
N ASP A 32 -7.50 -8.11 -0.29
CA ASP A 32 -6.54 -9.18 -0.05
C ASP A 32 -6.58 -10.22 -1.17
N ASP A 33 -5.46 -10.92 -1.34
CA ASP A 33 -5.31 -12.03 -2.28
C ASP A 33 -4.81 -13.25 -1.50
N LEU A 34 -5.69 -13.86 -0.71
CA LEU A 34 -5.35 -14.92 0.25
C LEU A 34 -4.18 -14.49 1.14
N ILE A 35 -3.01 -15.11 0.94
CA ILE A 35 -1.79 -14.87 1.71
C ILE A 35 -0.71 -14.13 0.90
N PHE A 36 -1.00 -13.74 -0.36
CA PHE A 36 0.05 -13.38 -1.33
C PHE A 36 0.46 -11.91 -1.31
N THR A 37 -0.41 -11.00 -0.93
CA THR A 37 -0.08 -9.57 -0.86
C THR A 37 0.50 -9.19 0.51
N HIS A 38 1.03 -7.99 0.61
CA HIS A 38 1.80 -7.57 1.79
C HIS A 38 1.73 -6.06 2.00
N ILE A 39 1.85 -5.67 3.27
CA ILE A 39 1.95 -4.29 3.70
C ILE A 39 3.12 -4.21 4.69
N SER A 40 3.97 -3.20 4.56
CA SER A 40 5.05 -2.99 5.51
C SER A 40 5.06 -1.59 6.09
N ALA A 41 5.55 -1.45 7.31
CA ALA A 41 5.73 -0.17 7.96
C ALA A 41 7.10 -0.08 8.63
N LYS A 42 7.83 1.00 8.35
CA LYS A 42 9.10 1.32 9.02
C LYS A 42 8.88 1.59 10.50
N LEU A 43 9.85 1.17 11.29
CA LEU A 43 9.95 1.52 12.69
C LEU A 43 10.82 2.77 12.90
N PRO A 44 10.67 3.47 14.04
CA PRO A 44 11.58 4.54 14.39
C PRO A 44 13.06 4.10 14.34
N GLY A 45 13.91 4.90 13.69
CA GLY A 45 15.31 4.56 13.41
C GLY A 45 15.58 4.13 11.97
N ASN A 46 14.54 3.77 11.20
CA ASN A 46 14.58 3.42 9.78
C ASN A 46 15.41 2.17 9.38
N GLU A 47 15.95 1.44 10.33
CA GLU A 47 16.74 0.22 10.06
C GLU A 47 15.89 -1.04 9.97
N HIS A 48 14.68 -1.01 10.53
CA HIS A 48 13.79 -2.14 10.61
C HIS A 48 12.38 -1.77 10.14
N PHE A 49 11.67 -2.75 9.63
CA PHE A 49 10.25 -2.63 9.31
C PHE A 49 9.45 -3.84 9.75
N LEU A 50 8.15 -3.66 9.87
CA LEU A 50 7.18 -4.71 10.16
C LEU A 50 6.53 -5.17 8.85
N ILE A 51 6.26 -6.46 8.73
CA ILE A 51 5.55 -7.07 7.61
C ILE A 51 4.69 -8.22 8.12
N ASN A 52 3.72 -8.69 7.32
CA ASN A 52 2.85 -9.81 7.70
C ASN A 52 3.59 -11.14 7.78
N PRO A 53 3.15 -12.01 8.69
CA PRO A 53 3.51 -13.43 8.65
C PRO A 53 3.02 -14.08 7.36
N TYR A 54 3.87 -14.82 6.68
CA TYR A 54 3.49 -15.61 5.53
C TYR A 54 2.68 -16.83 5.98
N GLY A 55 1.51 -17.01 5.38
CA GLY A 55 0.58 -18.09 5.73
C GLY A 55 -0.61 -17.66 6.58
N LEU A 56 -0.65 -16.44 7.13
CA LEU A 56 -1.85 -15.89 7.75
C LEU A 56 -2.65 -15.03 6.76
N MET A 57 -3.97 -15.19 6.81
CA MET A 57 -4.90 -14.31 6.07
C MET A 57 -4.91 -12.92 6.71
N PHE A 58 -5.19 -11.90 5.94
CA PHE A 58 -5.13 -10.51 6.43
C PHE A 58 -6.07 -10.24 7.63
N HIS A 59 -7.23 -10.88 7.68
CA HIS A 59 -8.15 -10.75 8.81
C HIS A 59 -7.67 -11.45 10.10
N GLU A 60 -6.64 -12.31 10.02
CA GLU A 60 -6.03 -12.97 11.17
C GLU A 60 -4.88 -12.16 11.79
N ILE A 61 -4.36 -11.15 11.05
CA ILE A 61 -3.21 -10.37 11.48
C ILE A 61 -3.53 -9.58 12.76
N THR A 62 -2.60 -9.64 13.72
CA THR A 62 -2.63 -8.87 14.97
C THR A 62 -1.32 -8.11 15.16
N ALA A 63 -1.31 -7.14 16.06
CA ALA A 63 -0.11 -6.39 16.41
C ALA A 63 1.06 -7.31 16.84
N SER A 64 0.75 -8.39 17.56
CA SER A 64 1.75 -9.37 18.03
C SER A 64 2.19 -10.36 16.95
N SER A 65 1.38 -10.60 15.89
CA SER A 65 1.75 -11.55 14.84
C SER A 65 2.73 -10.97 13.81
N LEU A 66 2.82 -9.64 13.69
CA LEU A 66 3.70 -8.98 12.72
C LEU A 66 5.17 -9.33 12.96
N VAL A 67 5.86 -9.62 11.86
CA VAL A 67 7.29 -10.00 11.86
C VAL A 67 8.13 -8.73 11.70
N LYS A 68 9.16 -8.58 12.55
CA LYS A 68 10.12 -7.49 12.48
C LYS A 68 11.37 -7.95 11.73
N VAL A 69 11.73 -7.24 10.68
CA VAL A 69 12.87 -7.56 9.81
C VAL A 69 13.77 -6.36 9.57
N ASP A 70 15.02 -6.62 9.22
CA ASP A 70 15.96 -5.62 8.70
C ASP A 70 15.81 -5.44 7.17
N LEU A 71 16.58 -4.51 6.61
CA LEU A 71 16.60 -4.25 5.16
C LEU A 71 17.20 -5.41 4.34
N ALA A 72 17.85 -6.39 4.97
CA ALA A 72 18.34 -7.60 4.34
C ALA A 72 17.33 -8.77 4.43
N GLY A 73 16.18 -8.59 5.10
CA GLY A 73 15.14 -9.60 5.25
C GLY A 73 15.34 -10.55 6.43
N ASN A 74 16.35 -10.30 7.27
CA ASN A 74 16.57 -11.12 8.45
C ASN A 74 15.58 -10.75 9.55
N LYS A 75 15.03 -11.76 10.24
CA LYS A 75 14.24 -11.51 11.45
C LYS A 75 15.13 -10.95 12.54
N VAL A 76 14.78 -9.78 13.09
CA VAL A 76 15.51 -9.10 14.17
C VAL A 76 14.79 -9.22 15.52
N MET A 77 13.71 -9.96 15.56
CA MET A 77 12.97 -10.32 16.75
C MET A 77 12.46 -11.76 16.57
N ASP A 78 12.44 -12.53 17.66
CA ASP A 78 11.94 -13.90 17.61
C ASP A 78 10.46 -13.94 17.17
N SER A 79 10.17 -14.81 16.20
CA SER A 79 8.84 -14.98 15.63
C SER A 79 8.68 -16.41 15.13
N PRO A 80 7.54 -17.07 15.44
CA PRO A 80 7.24 -18.40 14.89
C PRO A 80 6.91 -18.37 13.39
N TYR A 81 6.76 -17.18 12.81
CA TYR A 81 6.38 -17.00 11.42
C TYR A 81 7.57 -16.66 10.53
N GLU A 82 7.47 -17.06 9.27
CA GLU A 82 8.34 -16.61 8.18
C GLU A 82 7.71 -15.43 7.41
N ILE A 83 8.48 -14.74 6.61
CA ILE A 83 7.99 -13.71 5.69
C ILE A 83 7.89 -14.25 4.27
N ASN A 84 7.05 -13.63 3.43
CA ASN A 84 6.95 -14.01 2.02
C ASN A 84 8.24 -13.59 1.28
N PRO A 85 9.01 -14.55 0.72
CA PRO A 85 10.26 -14.24 0.02
C PRO A 85 10.06 -13.41 -1.26
N ALA A 86 8.88 -13.49 -1.90
CA ALA A 86 8.56 -12.67 -3.07
C ALA A 86 8.10 -11.24 -2.69
N GLY A 87 7.51 -11.07 -1.50
CA GLY A 87 7.04 -9.75 -1.04
C GLY A 87 8.16 -8.87 -0.52
N TYR A 88 9.14 -9.46 0.14
CA TYR A 88 10.25 -8.74 0.74
C TYR A 88 11.04 -7.85 -0.27
N PRO A 89 11.42 -8.30 -1.49
CA PRO A 89 12.21 -7.49 -2.42
C PRO A 89 11.56 -6.16 -2.79
N ILE A 90 10.26 -6.15 -3.06
CA ILE A 90 9.50 -4.94 -3.42
C ILE A 90 9.53 -3.93 -2.27
N HIS A 91 9.25 -4.37 -1.03
CA HIS A 91 9.22 -3.50 0.14
C HIS A 91 10.60 -2.98 0.52
N SER A 92 11.61 -3.86 0.53
CA SER A 92 12.98 -3.46 0.83
C SER A 92 13.54 -2.48 -0.21
N ALA A 93 13.16 -2.64 -1.49
CA ALA A 93 13.53 -1.71 -2.54
C ALA A 93 13.08 -0.27 -2.23
N VAL A 94 11.84 -0.10 -1.80
CA VAL A 94 11.30 1.21 -1.43
C VAL A 94 11.93 1.71 -0.13
N HIS A 95 11.93 0.88 0.91
CA HIS A 95 12.41 1.29 2.23
C HIS A 95 13.89 1.67 2.28
N GLU A 96 14.70 1.13 1.38
CA GLU A 96 16.13 1.43 1.29
C GLU A 96 16.41 2.85 0.79
N VAL A 97 15.67 3.33 -0.21
CA VAL A 97 15.97 4.60 -0.88
C VAL A 97 15.00 5.73 -0.51
N ARG A 98 13.78 5.41 -0.02
CA ARG A 98 12.75 6.38 0.31
C ARG A 98 12.67 6.58 1.82
N HIS A 99 13.47 7.51 2.34
CA HIS A 99 13.48 7.84 3.78
C HIS A 99 12.23 8.60 4.22
N ASP A 100 11.49 9.21 3.31
CA ASP A 100 10.22 9.90 3.52
C ASP A 100 9.02 8.92 3.59
N VAL A 101 9.20 7.68 3.14
CA VAL A 101 8.16 6.64 3.13
C VAL A 101 8.23 5.83 4.42
N ALA A 102 7.14 5.85 5.19
CA ALA A 102 6.98 5.04 6.39
C ALA A 102 6.18 3.75 6.14
N CYS A 103 5.34 3.70 5.11
CA CYS A 103 4.51 2.54 4.82
C CYS A 103 4.43 2.27 3.31
N VAL A 104 4.47 0.99 2.95
CA VAL A 104 4.27 0.49 1.58
C VAL A 104 3.13 -0.52 1.61
N LEU A 105 2.15 -0.37 0.72
CA LEU A 105 0.98 -1.24 0.58
C LEU A 105 0.86 -1.71 -0.87
N HIS A 106 0.81 -3.02 -1.06
CA HIS A 106 0.70 -3.68 -2.36
C HIS A 106 -0.51 -4.62 -2.41
N THR A 107 -1.28 -4.59 -3.51
CA THR A 107 -2.48 -5.40 -3.70
C THR A 107 -2.57 -5.96 -5.12
N HIS A 108 -3.23 -7.13 -5.26
CA HIS A 108 -3.55 -7.80 -6.54
C HIS A 108 -5.06 -7.80 -6.81
N THR A 109 -5.75 -6.72 -6.53
CA THR A 109 -7.20 -6.66 -6.77
C THR A 109 -7.53 -6.85 -8.26
N ALA A 110 -8.66 -7.47 -8.56
CA ALA A 110 -9.06 -7.74 -9.94
C ALA A 110 -9.11 -6.47 -10.81
N ALA A 111 -9.65 -5.36 -10.28
CA ALA A 111 -9.69 -4.09 -11.00
C ALA A 111 -8.27 -3.48 -11.17
N GLY A 112 -7.43 -3.57 -10.14
CA GLY A 112 -6.04 -3.09 -10.19
C GLY A 112 -5.22 -3.85 -11.22
N VAL A 113 -5.28 -5.18 -11.20
CA VAL A 113 -4.59 -6.03 -12.19
C VAL A 113 -5.14 -5.78 -13.60
N ALA A 114 -6.46 -5.67 -13.76
CA ALA A 114 -7.07 -5.42 -15.05
C ALA A 114 -6.63 -4.09 -15.68
N VAL A 115 -6.51 -3.02 -14.87
CA VAL A 115 -5.96 -1.73 -15.33
C VAL A 115 -4.46 -1.84 -15.60
N SER A 116 -3.70 -2.54 -14.76
CA SER A 116 -2.26 -2.71 -14.94
C SER A 116 -1.90 -3.51 -16.21
N ALA A 117 -2.82 -4.33 -16.71
CA ALA A 117 -2.69 -5.08 -17.97
C ALA A 117 -3.06 -4.26 -19.21
N GLN A 118 -3.58 -3.04 -19.06
CA GLN A 118 -3.92 -2.18 -20.19
C GLN A 118 -2.69 -1.38 -20.64
N ARG A 119 -2.48 -1.28 -21.94
CA ARG A 119 -1.35 -0.52 -22.53
C ARG A 119 -1.31 0.94 -22.08
N GLN A 120 -2.47 1.56 -21.86
CA GLN A 120 -2.61 2.95 -21.45
C GLN A 120 -2.54 3.12 -19.92
N GLY A 121 -2.60 2.01 -19.17
CA GLY A 121 -2.66 2.04 -17.71
C GLY A 121 -3.90 2.78 -17.19
N LEU A 122 -3.72 3.59 -16.15
CA LEU A 122 -4.82 4.35 -15.55
C LEU A 122 -5.18 5.57 -16.41
N LEU A 123 -6.46 5.65 -16.79
CA LEU A 123 -6.99 6.73 -17.62
C LEU A 123 -7.46 7.94 -16.78
N PRO A 124 -7.34 9.17 -17.32
CA PRO A 124 -7.81 10.39 -16.67
C PRO A 124 -9.32 10.59 -16.86
N ILE A 125 -10.15 9.75 -16.25
CA ILE A 125 -11.62 9.75 -16.47
C ILE A 125 -12.43 9.91 -15.18
N SER A 126 -11.77 10.18 -14.06
CA SER A 126 -12.45 10.38 -12.77
C SER A 126 -11.64 11.30 -11.85
N GLN A 127 -12.31 11.92 -10.88
CA GLN A 127 -11.62 12.69 -9.85
C GLN A 127 -10.61 11.83 -9.08
N GLN A 128 -10.90 10.56 -8.85
CA GLN A 128 -10.00 9.62 -8.20
C GLN A 128 -8.74 9.40 -9.04
N SER A 129 -8.88 9.20 -10.35
CA SER A 129 -7.72 9.06 -11.23
C SER A 129 -6.87 10.33 -11.30
N LEU A 130 -7.46 11.52 -11.17
CA LEU A 130 -6.73 12.78 -11.11
C LEU A 130 -5.72 12.79 -9.95
N PHE A 131 -6.14 12.37 -8.75
CA PHE A 131 -5.25 12.30 -7.59
C PHE A 131 -4.13 11.29 -7.79
N VAL A 132 -4.43 10.12 -8.32
CA VAL A 132 -3.43 9.08 -8.59
C VAL A 132 -2.43 9.54 -9.65
N LEU A 133 -2.90 10.06 -10.78
CA LEU A 133 -2.07 10.52 -11.89
C LEU A 133 -1.15 11.69 -11.52
N SER A 134 -1.46 12.41 -10.43
CA SER A 134 -0.59 13.48 -9.92
C SER A 134 0.79 13.01 -9.44
N SER A 135 0.93 11.70 -9.15
CA SER A 135 2.17 11.09 -8.63
C SER A 135 2.24 9.59 -8.94
N LEU A 136 1.86 9.19 -10.16
CA LEU A 136 1.84 7.79 -10.61
C LEU A 136 3.12 7.47 -11.39
N ALA A 137 3.81 6.42 -10.94
CA ALA A 137 4.85 5.72 -11.69
C ALA A 137 4.31 4.40 -12.25
N THR A 138 5.02 3.84 -13.22
CA THR A 138 4.74 2.50 -13.77
C THR A 138 6.02 1.67 -13.77
N HIS A 139 5.88 0.37 -13.53
CA HIS A 139 7.01 -0.58 -13.60
C HIS A 139 6.61 -1.77 -14.48
N GLY A 140 7.53 -2.19 -15.35
CA GLY A 140 7.34 -3.32 -16.26
C GLY A 140 7.24 -4.66 -15.52
N TYR A 141 6.53 -5.65 -16.10
CA TYR A 141 6.44 -6.97 -15.51
C TYR A 141 7.72 -7.79 -15.79
N GLU A 142 8.41 -8.19 -14.75
CA GLU A 142 9.65 -9.00 -14.83
C GLU A 142 9.47 -10.44 -14.29
N GLY A 143 8.24 -10.85 -14.02
CA GLY A 143 7.91 -12.15 -13.44
C GLY A 143 7.61 -12.06 -11.94
N VAL A 144 7.75 -13.18 -11.23
CA VAL A 144 7.62 -13.19 -9.77
C VAL A 144 8.86 -12.49 -9.18
N ALA A 145 8.64 -11.55 -8.26
CA ALA A 145 9.68 -10.68 -7.67
C ALA A 145 10.68 -11.46 -6.79
N LEU A 146 11.47 -12.35 -7.42
CA LEU A 146 12.56 -13.10 -6.81
C LEU A 146 13.93 -12.63 -7.31
N ASN A 147 13.93 -11.75 -8.33
CA ASN A 147 15.17 -11.26 -8.96
C ASN A 147 15.68 -10.01 -8.23
N HIS A 148 16.83 -10.12 -7.58
CA HIS A 148 17.47 -8.99 -6.90
C HIS A 148 17.85 -7.84 -7.85
N ASP A 149 18.08 -8.12 -9.15
CA ASP A 149 18.41 -7.09 -10.15
C ASP A 149 17.21 -6.20 -10.50
N GLU A 150 15.97 -6.68 -10.29
CA GLU A 150 14.73 -5.90 -10.44
C GLU A 150 14.66 -4.74 -9.46
N LYS A 151 15.22 -4.91 -8.26
CA LYS A 151 15.18 -3.91 -7.18
C LYS A 151 15.65 -2.52 -7.63
N ALA A 152 16.80 -2.45 -8.33
CA ALA A 152 17.34 -1.18 -8.80
C ALA A 152 16.46 -0.50 -9.87
N ARG A 153 15.83 -1.30 -10.75
CA ARG A 153 14.90 -0.79 -11.76
C ARG A 153 13.60 -0.30 -11.16
N LEU A 154 13.04 -1.05 -10.20
CA LEU A 154 11.85 -0.63 -9.46
C LEU A 154 12.10 0.68 -8.69
N GLN A 155 13.27 0.83 -8.05
CA GLN A 155 13.68 2.07 -7.38
C GLN A 155 13.76 3.24 -8.36
N ALA A 156 14.36 3.03 -9.53
CA ALA A 156 14.51 4.05 -10.57
C ALA A 156 13.15 4.46 -11.15
N ASP A 157 12.26 3.50 -11.42
CA ASP A 157 10.92 3.75 -11.95
C ASP A 157 10.02 4.46 -10.93
N LEU A 158 10.10 4.07 -9.64
CA LEU A 158 9.32 4.69 -8.58
C LEU A 158 9.71 6.15 -8.35
N GLY A 159 11.01 6.45 -8.33
CA GLY A 159 11.52 7.77 -8.03
C GLY A 159 10.87 8.36 -6.76
N GLU A 160 10.29 9.57 -6.88
CA GLU A 160 9.56 10.25 -5.80
C GLU A 160 8.05 9.99 -5.81
N SER A 161 7.56 9.10 -6.67
CA SER A 161 6.12 8.83 -6.82
C SER A 161 5.53 8.15 -5.58
N ALA A 162 4.26 8.46 -5.32
CA ALA A 162 3.49 7.90 -4.20
C ALA A 162 2.64 6.69 -4.61
N PHE A 163 2.35 6.56 -5.90
CA PHE A 163 1.60 5.48 -6.50
C PHE A 163 2.45 4.79 -7.56
N MET A 164 2.33 3.47 -7.66
CA MET A 164 2.97 2.72 -8.75
C MET A 164 2.00 1.67 -9.29
N LEU A 165 1.86 1.66 -10.61
CA LEU A 165 1.17 0.63 -11.37
C LEU A 165 2.21 -0.41 -11.80
N LEU A 166 2.12 -1.60 -11.25
CA LEU A 166 2.96 -2.73 -11.64
C LEU A 166 2.28 -3.45 -12.80
N HIS A 167 2.82 -3.35 -14.01
CA HIS A 167 2.20 -3.93 -15.21
C HIS A 167 1.95 -5.44 -15.04
N ASN A 168 0.73 -5.90 -15.41
CA ASN A 168 0.27 -7.29 -15.30
C ASN A 168 0.35 -7.90 -13.89
N HIS A 169 0.49 -7.08 -12.84
CA HIS A 169 0.76 -7.54 -11.49
C HIS A 169 -0.22 -6.92 -10.48
N GLY A 170 -0.26 -5.58 -10.36
CA GLY A 170 -1.12 -4.96 -9.38
C GLY A 170 -0.78 -3.50 -9.07
N LEU A 171 -1.18 -3.09 -7.86
CA LEU A 171 -1.05 -1.71 -7.40
C LEU A 171 -0.11 -1.62 -6.21
N MET A 172 0.67 -0.55 -6.13
CA MET A 172 1.48 -0.22 -4.95
C MET A 172 1.28 1.24 -4.57
N THR A 173 1.25 1.52 -3.26
CA THR A 173 1.26 2.88 -2.70
C THR A 173 2.32 3.01 -1.63
N CYS A 174 2.94 4.20 -1.57
CA CYS A 174 4.04 4.54 -0.68
C CYS A 174 3.71 5.85 0.04
N GLY A 175 3.60 5.84 1.36
CA GLY A 175 3.20 7.02 2.12
C GLY A 175 4.01 7.26 3.39
N SER A 176 3.91 8.49 3.89
CA SER A 176 4.58 8.95 5.12
C SER A 176 3.94 8.41 6.42
N SER A 177 2.79 7.75 6.30
CA SER A 177 2.09 7.08 7.39
C SER A 177 1.24 5.92 6.87
N ILE A 178 0.89 4.97 7.74
CA ILE A 178 -0.03 3.87 7.43
C ILE A 178 -1.39 4.43 6.98
N ALA A 179 -1.88 5.45 7.65
CA ALA A 179 -3.16 6.09 7.37
C ALA A 179 -3.20 6.71 5.96
N ASP A 180 -2.14 7.45 5.57
CA ASP A 180 -2.04 8.04 4.23
C ASP A 180 -1.90 6.96 3.15
N THR A 181 -1.07 5.94 3.41
CA THR A 181 -0.85 4.83 2.47
C THR A 181 -2.14 4.06 2.19
N PHE A 182 -2.94 3.78 3.24
CA PHE A 182 -4.25 3.15 3.08
C PHE A 182 -5.23 4.02 2.29
N LEU A 183 -5.31 5.32 2.60
CA LEU A 183 -6.19 6.24 1.87
C LEU A 183 -5.78 6.37 0.39
N MET A 184 -4.48 6.42 0.10
CA MET A 184 -3.96 6.40 -1.26
C MET A 184 -4.38 5.13 -2.00
N MET A 185 -4.25 3.96 -1.37
CA MET A 185 -4.70 2.70 -1.98
C MET A 185 -6.21 2.70 -2.20
N PHE A 186 -7.00 3.24 -1.26
CA PHE A 186 -8.45 3.38 -1.42
C PHE A 186 -8.80 4.19 -2.67
N ILE A 187 -8.13 5.32 -2.87
CA ILE A 187 -8.36 6.20 -4.03
C ILE A 187 -7.89 5.50 -5.32
N PHE A 188 -6.75 4.83 -5.30
CA PHE A 188 -6.20 4.12 -6.46
C PHE A 188 -7.11 2.98 -6.88
N GLN A 189 -7.51 2.14 -5.94
CA GLN A 189 -8.45 1.05 -6.16
C GLN A 189 -9.77 1.56 -6.75
N ARG A 190 -10.34 2.64 -6.17
CA ARG A 190 -11.57 3.25 -6.66
C ARG A 190 -11.43 3.81 -8.09
N ALA A 191 -10.26 4.38 -8.43
CA ALA A 191 -9.98 4.84 -9.79
C ALA A 191 -9.97 3.67 -10.80
N CYS A 192 -9.35 2.55 -10.44
CA CYS A 192 -9.32 1.34 -11.26
C CYS A 192 -10.73 0.73 -11.43
N GLU A 193 -11.51 0.62 -10.35
CA GLU A 193 -12.90 0.14 -10.41
C GLU A 193 -13.76 1.00 -11.34
N ILE A 194 -13.67 2.33 -11.22
CA ILE A 194 -14.40 3.26 -12.08
C ILE A 194 -13.98 3.08 -13.55
N GLN A 195 -12.69 2.93 -13.84
CA GLN A 195 -12.20 2.72 -15.20
C GLN A 195 -12.78 1.44 -15.80
N ILE A 196 -12.69 0.31 -15.09
CA ILE A 196 -13.24 -0.97 -15.58
C ILE A 196 -14.75 -0.86 -15.81
N MET A 197 -15.49 -0.26 -14.87
CA MET A 197 -16.94 -0.04 -15.04
C MET A 197 -17.26 0.86 -16.24
N ALA A 198 -16.53 1.96 -16.43
CA ALA A 198 -16.74 2.89 -17.53
C ALA A 198 -16.41 2.27 -18.89
N GLN A 199 -15.47 1.32 -18.93
CA GLN A 199 -15.10 0.58 -20.15
C GLN A 199 -16.03 -0.61 -20.47
N THR A 200 -16.96 -0.96 -19.58
CA THR A 200 -17.89 -2.10 -19.75
C THR A 200 -19.03 -1.77 -20.71
N GLY A 201 -18.77 -1.14 -21.79
CA GLY A 201 -19.81 -0.79 -22.76
C GLY A 201 -19.22 -0.06 -23.96
N SER A 202 -20.11 0.38 -24.85
CA SER A 202 -19.74 1.14 -26.04
C SER A 202 -19.81 2.65 -25.86
N ALA A 203 -20.00 3.15 -24.64
CA ALA A 203 -20.05 4.59 -24.36
C ALA A 203 -18.68 5.24 -24.58
N GLU A 204 -18.66 6.36 -25.25
CA GLU A 204 -17.46 7.18 -25.39
C GLU A 204 -17.07 7.79 -24.05
N LEU A 205 -15.79 7.66 -23.67
CA LEU A 205 -15.27 8.19 -22.43
C LEU A 205 -14.96 9.68 -22.57
N ILE A 206 -15.29 10.46 -21.54
CA ILE A 206 -14.95 11.87 -21.45
C ILE A 206 -13.66 11.98 -20.58
N PRO A 207 -12.49 12.26 -21.18
CA PRO A 207 -11.27 12.43 -20.43
C PRO A 207 -11.26 13.75 -19.65
N ILE A 208 -10.54 13.78 -18.52
CA ILE A 208 -10.26 15.03 -17.80
C ILE A 208 -9.42 15.93 -18.71
N PRO A 209 -9.76 17.23 -18.86
CA PRO A 209 -8.99 18.16 -19.68
C PRO A 209 -7.53 18.24 -19.22
N GLU A 210 -6.61 18.31 -20.18
CA GLU A 210 -5.16 18.32 -19.93
C GLU A 210 -4.73 19.47 -18.99
N GLN A 211 -5.36 20.63 -19.10
CA GLN A 211 -5.12 21.77 -18.21
C GLN A 211 -5.44 21.45 -16.72
N VAL A 212 -6.47 20.63 -16.48
CA VAL A 212 -6.84 20.19 -15.13
C VAL A 212 -5.83 19.15 -14.62
N LEU A 213 -5.40 18.24 -15.49
CA LEU A 213 -4.36 17.24 -15.15
C LEU A 213 -3.03 17.92 -14.78
N ALA A 214 -2.61 18.94 -15.53
CA ALA A 214 -1.39 19.70 -15.24
C ALA A 214 -1.41 20.35 -13.84
N GLY A 215 -2.59 20.72 -13.33
CA GLY A 215 -2.79 21.25 -11.99
C GLY A 215 -3.00 20.22 -10.87
N ALA A 216 -3.07 18.93 -11.19
CA ALA A 216 -3.49 17.87 -10.26
C ALA A 216 -2.68 17.83 -8.96
N LYS A 217 -1.35 17.96 -9.04
CA LYS A 217 -0.46 17.94 -7.87
C LYS A 217 -0.73 19.10 -6.91
N ALA A 218 -0.90 20.30 -7.44
CA ALA A 218 -1.22 21.49 -6.64
C ALA A 218 -2.62 21.38 -6.02
N MET A 219 -3.60 20.87 -6.77
CA MET A 219 -4.95 20.63 -6.25
C MET A 219 -4.95 19.58 -5.14
N ALA A 220 -4.25 18.47 -5.30
CA ALA A 220 -4.12 17.43 -4.26
C ALA A 220 -3.53 18.02 -2.96
N ALA A 221 -2.44 18.79 -3.05
CA ALA A 221 -1.85 19.48 -1.92
C ALA A 221 -2.81 20.49 -1.26
N GLY A 222 -3.60 21.21 -2.06
CA GLY A 222 -4.59 22.18 -1.57
C GLY A 222 -5.73 21.57 -0.77
N VAL A 223 -6.26 20.42 -1.21
CA VAL A 223 -7.36 19.70 -0.53
C VAL A 223 -6.95 19.25 0.87
N THR A 224 -5.72 18.82 1.03
CA THR A 224 -5.20 18.29 2.31
C THR A 224 -4.48 19.35 3.15
N ARG A 225 -4.42 20.60 2.69
CA ARG A 225 -3.66 21.70 3.32
C ARG A 225 -2.21 21.34 3.61
N GLY A 226 -1.60 20.54 2.74
CA GLY A 226 -0.22 20.05 2.90
C GLY A 226 -0.03 18.95 3.94
N ALA A 227 -1.11 18.41 4.51
CA ALA A 227 -1.05 17.33 5.51
C ALA A 227 -1.15 15.94 4.86
N GLY A 228 -0.26 15.63 3.91
CA GLY A 228 -0.28 14.36 3.17
C GLY A 228 -1.54 14.22 2.32
N MET A 229 -2.09 13.00 2.23
CA MET A 229 -3.36 12.73 1.51
C MET A 229 -4.60 12.88 2.39
N GLY A 230 -4.45 13.28 3.65
CA GLY A 230 -5.56 13.41 4.60
C GLY A 230 -5.93 12.10 5.27
N GLY A 231 -5.08 11.10 5.23
CA GLY A 231 -5.30 9.80 5.89
C GLY A 231 -5.54 9.95 7.39
N ALA A 232 -4.82 10.85 8.06
CA ALA A 232 -5.00 11.15 9.47
C ALA A 232 -6.44 11.57 9.84
N LEU A 233 -7.20 12.19 8.91
CA LEU A 233 -8.59 12.56 9.12
C LEU A 233 -9.53 11.35 8.99
N ALA A 234 -9.26 10.45 8.05
CA ALA A 234 -10.07 9.27 7.79
C ALA A 234 -9.79 8.14 8.79
N TRP A 235 -8.56 8.02 9.28
CA TRP A 235 -8.09 6.89 10.06
C TRP A 235 -8.92 6.60 11.31
N PRO A 236 -9.27 7.58 12.18
CA PRO A 236 -10.10 7.31 13.35
C PRO A 236 -11.50 6.76 13.00
N ALA A 237 -12.06 7.16 11.85
CA ALA A 237 -13.36 6.65 11.40
C ALA A 237 -13.22 5.20 10.86
N LEU A 238 -12.12 4.90 10.17
CA LEU A 238 -11.80 3.55 9.70
C LEU A 238 -11.57 2.59 10.89
N LEU A 239 -10.86 3.03 11.93
CA LEU A 239 -10.67 2.23 13.14
C LEU A 239 -12.01 1.93 13.84
N ARG A 240 -12.89 2.92 14.00
CA ARG A 240 -14.24 2.66 14.56
C ARG A 240 -15.06 1.66 13.75
N LYS A 241 -14.96 1.74 12.40
CA LYS A 241 -15.58 0.75 11.51
C LYS A 241 -14.99 -0.64 11.74
N LEU A 242 -13.67 -0.71 11.84
CA LEU A 242 -12.94 -1.97 12.05
C LEU A 242 -13.26 -2.58 13.43
N ASP A 243 -13.30 -1.77 14.49
CA ASP A 243 -13.67 -2.21 15.85
C ASP A 243 -15.05 -2.85 15.89
N ALA A 244 -15.99 -2.33 15.09
CA ALA A 244 -17.34 -2.88 15.00
C ALA A 244 -17.44 -4.17 14.17
N GLN A 245 -16.58 -4.38 13.17
CA GLN A 245 -16.72 -5.44 12.18
C GLN A 245 -15.64 -6.53 12.25
N SER A 246 -14.42 -6.20 12.67
CA SER A 246 -13.29 -7.11 12.78
C SER A 246 -12.35 -6.72 13.93
N PRO A 247 -12.79 -6.79 15.19
CA PRO A 247 -12.01 -6.42 16.37
C PRO A 247 -10.83 -7.39 16.59
N GLY A 248 -9.95 -7.04 17.56
CA GLY A 248 -8.86 -7.92 18.02
C GLY A 248 -7.54 -7.77 17.27
N TYR A 249 -7.38 -6.78 16.40
CA TYR A 249 -6.11 -6.49 15.73
C TYR A 249 -5.03 -5.93 16.67
N ALA A 250 -5.43 -5.32 17.79
CA ALA A 250 -4.52 -4.68 18.75
C ALA A 250 -3.90 -5.64 19.79
N CYS A 251 -4.07 -6.96 19.61
CA CYS A 251 -3.51 -7.97 20.53
C CYS A 251 -2.05 -8.32 20.22
#